data_2401ebc91a12de27c662b6c6a7c89add
#
_entry.id   2401ebc91a12de27c662b6c6a7c89add
#
_cell.length_a   1.000
_cell.length_b   1.000
_cell.length_c   1.000
_cell.angle_alpha   90.00
_cell.angle_beta   90.00
_cell.angle_gamma   90.00
#
_symmetry.space_group_name_H-M   'P 1'
#
loop_
_entity.id
_entity.type
_entity.pdbx_description
1 polymer ?
#
loop_
_entity_poly.entity_id
_entity_poly.type
_entity_poly.pdbx_seq_one_letter_code
_entity_poly.pdbx_strand_id
1 'polypeptide(L)'
;MPGGRVAGGHAPRTSVVVNCRGLGENEFMIFKTLPVGPLQCNCSIIGDETTHEAMVVDPGDDIDDIVAIVRQHKLDVKQIVITHAHIDHVGGAMKMRALTGAPILLNQKDYALLKMLDVQASWLGMATPGQVAIEASIADGEALRTGNLTANVLHTPGHTEGSVCLYFPAEKLLLAGDTLFARSIGRTDLPGGSFEKIMRSLRDRVLTLPDDTVVIPGHGPRTTIGEEREENPFLKARS
;
A
#
# COMPACT_ATOMS: atom_id res chain seq x y z
N MET A 1 29.81 -39.34 7.21
CA MET A 1 29.46 -38.11 7.97
C MET A 1 28.32 -37.42 7.27
N PRO A 2 27.06 -37.43 7.75
CA PRO A 2 25.95 -36.71 7.11
C PRO A 2 25.92 -35.27 7.61
N GLY A 3 26.03 -34.32 6.69
CA GLY A 3 25.90 -32.89 6.97
C GLY A 3 24.47 -32.51 7.29
N GLY A 4 24.22 -32.04 8.53
CA GLY A 4 22.93 -31.54 8.96
C GLY A 4 22.56 -30.24 8.24
N ARG A 5 21.37 -30.21 7.63
CA ARG A 5 20.70 -28.96 7.19
C ARG A 5 20.25 -28.24 8.44
N VAL A 6 20.78 -27.05 8.66
CA VAL A 6 20.25 -26.12 9.66
C VAL A 6 18.98 -25.50 9.05
N ALA A 7 17.83 -25.94 9.52
CA ALA A 7 16.58 -25.26 9.24
C ALA A 7 16.63 -23.91 9.98
N GLY A 8 16.72 -22.81 9.22
CA GLY A 8 16.58 -21.46 9.72
C GLY A 8 15.13 -21.26 10.16
N GLY A 9 14.85 -21.47 11.45
CA GLY A 9 13.58 -21.11 12.05
C GLY A 9 13.44 -19.58 12.04
N HIS A 10 12.55 -19.04 11.20
CA HIS A 10 12.08 -17.68 11.35
C HIS A 10 11.29 -17.61 12.67
N ALA A 11 11.77 -16.82 13.61
CA ALA A 11 10.96 -16.44 14.76
C ALA A 11 9.71 -15.72 14.24
N PRO A 12 8.51 -15.96 14.80
CA PRO A 12 7.31 -15.26 14.39
C PRO A 12 7.54 -13.76 14.63
N ARG A 13 7.60 -12.98 13.54
CA ARG A 13 7.62 -11.53 13.63
C ARG A 13 6.28 -11.12 14.24
N THR A 14 6.33 -10.37 15.34
CA THR A 14 5.14 -9.78 15.96
C THR A 14 4.56 -8.79 14.96
N SER A 15 3.61 -9.26 14.15
CA SER A 15 2.78 -8.40 13.30
C SER A 15 2.04 -7.44 14.22
N VAL A 16 2.37 -6.17 14.15
CA VAL A 16 1.60 -5.12 14.83
C VAL A 16 0.29 -4.98 14.05
N VAL A 17 -0.68 -5.80 14.41
CA VAL A 17 -2.04 -5.67 13.88
C VAL A 17 -2.62 -4.42 14.50
N VAL A 18 -2.62 -3.31 13.77
CA VAL A 18 -3.30 -2.10 14.18
C VAL A 18 -4.80 -2.32 13.99
N ASN A 19 -5.49 -2.65 15.09
CA ASN A 19 -6.93 -2.71 15.12
C ASN A 19 -7.44 -1.26 15.16
N CYS A 20 -7.88 -0.73 14.04
CA CYS A 20 -8.49 0.59 13.96
C CYS A 20 -9.98 0.52 14.34
N ARG A 21 -10.30 0.05 15.54
CA ARG A 21 -11.60 0.34 16.16
C ARG A 21 -11.57 1.84 16.52
N GLY A 22 -12.40 2.63 15.84
CA GLY A 22 -12.51 4.08 16.07
C GLY A 22 -12.10 4.96 14.90
N LEU A 23 -11.85 4.41 13.71
CA LEU A 23 -11.77 5.17 12.47
C LEU A 23 -13.18 5.30 11.88
N GLY A 24 -13.82 6.48 12.09
CA GLY A 24 -15.15 6.78 11.55
C GLY A 24 -16.31 6.03 12.22
N GLU A 25 -17.54 6.34 11.78
CA GLU A 25 -18.78 5.74 12.28
C GLU A 25 -19.07 4.34 11.69
N ASN A 26 -18.17 3.78 10.87
CA ASN A 26 -18.40 2.52 10.19
C ASN A 26 -17.85 1.34 11.04
N GLU A 27 -18.75 0.74 11.83
CA GLU A 27 -18.46 -0.43 12.68
C GLU A 27 -18.16 -1.70 11.88
N PHE A 28 -18.28 -1.68 10.54
CA PHE A 28 -18.26 -2.86 9.67
C PHE A 28 -16.97 -3.04 8.88
N MET A 29 -15.92 -2.24 9.15
CA MET A 29 -14.64 -2.35 8.46
C MET A 29 -13.63 -3.18 9.23
N ILE A 30 -13.15 -4.25 8.64
CA ILE A 30 -11.94 -4.96 9.06
C ILE A 30 -10.74 -4.26 8.43
N PHE A 31 -9.91 -3.59 9.23
CA PHE A 31 -8.67 -3.02 8.76
C PHE A 31 -7.48 -3.66 9.48
N LYS A 32 -6.55 -4.19 8.71
CA LYS A 32 -5.29 -4.76 9.18
C LYS A 32 -4.15 -4.24 8.33
N THR A 33 -3.05 -3.88 8.97
CA THR A 33 -1.80 -3.56 8.29
C THR A 33 -0.66 -4.32 8.93
N LEU A 34 0.29 -4.80 8.13
CA LEU A 34 1.48 -5.48 8.56
C LEU A 34 2.67 -5.08 7.69
N PRO A 35 3.84 -4.82 8.29
CA PRO A 35 5.05 -4.60 7.52
C PRO A 35 5.52 -5.92 6.90
N VAL A 36 5.77 -5.93 5.59
CA VAL A 36 6.19 -7.11 4.83
C VAL A 36 7.55 -6.90 4.17
N GLY A 37 8.27 -7.99 3.99
CA GLY A 37 9.55 -8.03 3.29
C GLY A 37 10.69 -7.30 4.00
N PRO A 38 11.88 -7.29 3.36
CA PRO A 38 13.08 -6.66 3.93
C PRO A 38 12.95 -5.15 4.12
N LEU A 39 12.20 -4.46 3.25
CA LEU A 39 11.99 -3.02 3.29
C LEU A 39 10.81 -2.62 4.18
N GLN A 40 10.10 -3.59 4.78
CA GLN A 40 9.01 -3.36 5.74
C GLN A 40 7.89 -2.48 5.13
N CYS A 41 7.48 -2.80 3.88
CA CYS A 41 6.33 -2.18 3.25
C CYS A 41 5.05 -2.50 4.04
N ASN A 42 4.22 -1.52 4.30
CA ASN A 42 2.94 -1.67 4.99
C ASN A 42 1.87 -2.26 4.05
N CYS A 43 1.79 -3.57 3.98
CA CYS A 43 0.66 -4.23 3.32
C CYS A 43 -0.62 -3.99 4.12
N SER A 44 -1.69 -3.56 3.45
CA SER A 44 -3.00 -3.32 4.08
C SER A 44 -4.06 -4.29 3.58
N ILE A 45 -4.88 -4.80 4.51
CA ILE A 45 -6.03 -5.67 4.24
C ILE A 45 -7.27 -4.92 4.69
N ILE A 46 -8.17 -4.64 3.75
CA ILE A 46 -9.43 -3.94 3.97
C ILE A 46 -10.56 -4.91 3.65
N GLY A 47 -11.36 -5.24 4.65
CA GLY A 47 -12.49 -6.15 4.51
C GLY A 47 -13.79 -5.56 5.04
N ASP A 48 -14.89 -5.92 4.42
CA ASP A 48 -16.24 -5.61 4.89
C ASP A 48 -16.72 -6.77 5.78
N GLU A 49 -17.02 -6.48 7.05
CA GLU A 49 -17.51 -7.50 8.01
C GLU A 49 -18.84 -8.14 7.61
N THR A 50 -19.67 -7.43 6.82
CA THR A 50 -21.00 -7.90 6.42
C THR A 50 -20.93 -8.84 5.24
N THR A 51 -20.17 -8.48 4.20
CA THR A 51 -20.08 -9.26 2.96
C THR A 51 -18.91 -10.22 2.95
N HIS A 52 -17.93 -10.03 3.84
CA HIS A 52 -16.63 -10.69 3.86
C HIS A 52 -15.77 -10.44 2.61
N GLU A 53 -16.17 -9.55 1.72
CA GLU A 53 -15.33 -9.13 0.60
C GLU A 53 -14.17 -8.27 1.09
N ALA A 54 -13.01 -8.42 0.45
CA ALA A 54 -11.80 -7.71 0.83
C ALA A 54 -10.99 -7.23 -0.37
N MET A 55 -10.17 -6.18 -0.13
CA MET A 55 -9.04 -5.82 -0.96
C MET A 55 -7.74 -5.97 -0.17
N VAL A 56 -6.67 -6.33 -0.87
CA VAL A 56 -5.31 -6.32 -0.33
C VAL A 56 -4.51 -5.27 -1.10
N VAL A 57 -3.86 -4.38 -0.36
CA VAL A 57 -3.08 -3.27 -0.94
C VAL A 57 -1.60 -3.49 -0.64
N ASP A 58 -0.78 -3.41 -1.67
CA ASP A 58 0.68 -3.55 -1.65
C ASP A 58 1.18 -4.86 -0.98
N PRO A 59 0.81 -6.05 -1.48
CA PRO A 59 1.32 -7.31 -0.97
C PRO A 59 2.74 -7.57 -1.48
N GLY A 60 3.71 -6.80 -0.99
CA GLY A 60 5.10 -6.81 -1.49
C GLY A 60 5.84 -8.11 -1.22
N ASP A 61 5.61 -8.73 -0.06
CA ASP A 61 6.25 -9.98 0.37
C ASP A 61 5.43 -10.64 1.51
N ASP A 62 6.00 -11.67 2.18
CA ASP A 62 5.43 -12.37 3.34
C ASP A 62 3.96 -12.82 3.12
N ILE A 63 3.64 -13.29 1.90
CA ILE A 63 2.27 -13.60 1.46
C ILE A 63 1.56 -14.60 2.35
N ASP A 64 2.31 -15.52 2.96
CA ASP A 64 1.73 -16.53 3.84
C ASP A 64 1.15 -15.89 5.12
N ASP A 65 1.77 -14.82 5.64
CA ASP A 65 1.27 -14.05 6.79
C ASP A 65 0.03 -13.22 6.40
N ILE A 66 0.03 -12.61 5.21
CA ILE A 66 -1.14 -11.89 4.68
C ILE A 66 -2.33 -12.86 4.55
N VAL A 67 -2.11 -14.03 3.94
CA VAL A 67 -3.15 -15.06 3.77
C VAL A 67 -3.64 -15.61 5.11
N ALA A 68 -2.78 -15.72 6.11
CA ALA A 68 -3.19 -16.13 7.46
C ALA A 68 -4.22 -15.14 8.05
N ILE A 69 -4.00 -13.83 7.89
CA ILE A 69 -4.96 -12.80 8.32
C ILE A 69 -6.26 -12.88 7.53
N VAL A 70 -6.18 -13.01 6.20
CA VAL A 70 -7.35 -13.15 5.31
C VAL A 70 -8.21 -14.34 5.76
N ARG A 71 -7.59 -15.50 6.04
CA ARG A 71 -8.28 -16.71 6.51
C ARG A 71 -8.85 -16.55 7.93
N GLN A 72 -8.09 -15.93 8.84
CA GLN A 72 -8.54 -15.68 10.22
C GLN A 72 -9.85 -14.89 10.25
N HIS A 73 -9.99 -13.91 9.36
CA HIS A 73 -11.18 -13.06 9.25
C HIS A 73 -12.21 -13.58 8.22
N LYS A 74 -11.96 -14.76 7.62
CA LYS A 74 -12.83 -15.39 6.59
C LYS A 74 -13.13 -14.48 5.41
N LEU A 75 -12.13 -13.68 5.01
CA LEU A 75 -12.26 -12.71 3.93
C LEU A 75 -12.12 -13.37 2.55
N ASP A 76 -12.89 -12.89 1.60
CA ASP A 76 -12.82 -13.22 0.18
C ASP A 76 -12.19 -12.05 -0.57
N VAL A 77 -10.94 -12.20 -0.97
CA VAL A 77 -10.19 -11.13 -1.63
C VAL A 77 -10.69 -10.96 -3.07
N LYS A 78 -11.28 -9.80 -3.37
CA LYS A 78 -11.84 -9.46 -4.68
C LYS A 78 -10.89 -8.67 -5.56
N GLN A 79 -9.91 -7.98 -4.98
CA GLN A 79 -8.94 -7.19 -5.71
C GLN A 79 -7.63 -7.03 -4.94
N ILE A 80 -6.53 -7.00 -5.70
CA ILE A 80 -5.19 -6.69 -5.24
C ILE A 80 -4.83 -5.34 -5.84
N VAL A 81 -4.66 -4.32 -5.01
CA VAL A 81 -4.39 -2.96 -5.48
C VAL A 81 -2.94 -2.60 -5.18
N ILE A 82 -2.23 -2.12 -6.19
CA ILE A 82 -0.84 -1.69 -6.06
C ILE A 82 -0.80 -0.17 -6.16
N THR A 83 -0.28 0.48 -5.11
CA THR A 83 -0.19 1.94 -5.06
C THR A 83 0.82 2.48 -6.06
N HIS A 84 1.91 1.77 -6.30
CA HIS A 84 2.94 2.09 -7.30
C HIS A 84 3.86 0.88 -7.58
N ALA A 85 4.61 0.91 -8.68
CA ALA A 85 5.33 -0.27 -9.16
C ALA A 85 6.77 -0.42 -8.61
N HIS A 86 7.03 -0.07 -7.33
CA HIS A 86 8.26 -0.52 -6.69
C HIS A 86 8.14 -1.97 -6.22
N ILE A 87 9.28 -2.68 -6.25
CA ILE A 87 9.32 -4.13 -6.03
C ILE A 87 8.79 -4.55 -4.65
N ASP A 88 9.03 -3.75 -3.64
CA ASP A 88 8.61 -3.99 -2.26
C ASP A 88 7.09 -3.78 -2.03
N HIS A 89 6.39 -3.17 -3.00
CA HIS A 89 4.93 -3.05 -3.02
C HIS A 89 4.26 -4.12 -3.89
N VAL A 90 4.89 -4.45 -5.03
CA VAL A 90 4.28 -5.35 -6.03
C VAL A 90 4.84 -6.78 -6.02
N GLY A 91 5.95 -7.02 -5.34
CA GLY A 91 6.74 -8.25 -5.48
C GLY A 91 5.98 -9.55 -5.18
N GLY A 92 5.08 -9.53 -4.22
CA GLY A 92 4.25 -10.69 -3.86
C GLY A 92 2.90 -10.77 -4.57
N ALA A 93 2.54 -9.78 -5.40
CA ALA A 93 1.20 -9.68 -6.00
C ALA A 93 0.80 -10.92 -6.81
N MET A 94 1.71 -11.50 -7.60
CA MET A 94 1.42 -12.71 -8.38
C MET A 94 1.18 -13.93 -7.50
N LYS A 95 1.91 -14.08 -6.37
CA LYS A 95 1.66 -15.16 -5.40
C LYS A 95 0.31 -14.95 -4.71
N MET A 96 -0.01 -13.72 -4.34
CA MET A 96 -1.32 -13.37 -3.76
C MET A 96 -2.46 -13.68 -4.73
N ARG A 97 -2.33 -13.27 -6.00
CA ARG A 97 -3.27 -13.59 -7.08
C ARG A 97 -3.46 -15.10 -7.26
N ALA A 98 -2.38 -15.86 -7.27
CA ALA A 98 -2.47 -17.32 -7.43
C ALA A 98 -3.24 -18.00 -6.30
N LEU A 99 -3.21 -17.45 -5.08
CA LEU A 99 -3.87 -17.99 -3.90
C LEU A 99 -5.34 -17.54 -3.76
N THR A 100 -5.69 -16.37 -4.32
CA THR A 100 -7.02 -15.76 -4.14
C THR A 100 -7.86 -15.72 -5.42
N GLY A 101 -7.22 -15.77 -6.59
CA GLY A 101 -7.88 -15.54 -7.88
C GLY A 101 -8.21 -14.06 -8.16
N ALA A 102 -7.92 -13.16 -7.22
CA ALA A 102 -8.24 -11.73 -7.33
C ALA A 102 -7.39 -11.04 -8.41
N PRO A 103 -7.95 -10.12 -9.21
CA PRO A 103 -7.20 -9.35 -10.20
C PRO A 103 -6.23 -8.38 -9.52
N ILE A 104 -5.10 -8.12 -10.20
CA ILE A 104 -4.12 -7.12 -9.80
C ILE A 104 -4.41 -5.81 -10.53
N LEU A 105 -4.55 -4.72 -9.78
CA LEU A 105 -4.84 -3.38 -10.26
C LEU A 105 -3.65 -2.46 -10.02
N LEU A 106 -3.26 -1.70 -11.05
CA LEU A 106 -2.15 -0.73 -10.98
C LEU A 106 -2.45 0.44 -11.93
N ASN A 107 -2.01 1.65 -11.60
CA ASN A 107 -2.10 2.77 -12.53
C ASN A 107 -1.18 2.55 -13.75
N GLN A 108 -1.74 2.72 -14.96
CA GLN A 108 -1.00 2.45 -16.21
C GLN A 108 0.27 3.28 -16.40
N LYS A 109 0.39 4.44 -15.72
CA LYS A 109 1.59 5.30 -15.80
C LYS A 109 2.82 4.63 -15.18
N ASP A 110 2.63 3.63 -14.34
CA ASP A 110 3.71 2.84 -13.75
C ASP A 110 4.06 1.55 -14.52
N TYR A 111 3.42 1.27 -15.66
CA TYR A 111 3.74 0.07 -16.46
C TYR A 111 5.19 0.06 -16.98
N ALA A 112 5.78 1.24 -17.21
CA ALA A 112 7.20 1.31 -17.59
C ALA A 112 8.10 0.91 -16.42
N LEU A 113 7.77 1.37 -15.20
CA LEU A 113 8.49 1.04 -13.97
C LEU A 113 8.30 -0.44 -13.60
N LEU A 114 7.10 -0.99 -13.81
CA LEU A 114 6.81 -2.42 -13.60
C LEU A 114 7.71 -3.33 -14.44
N LYS A 115 8.07 -2.94 -15.67
CA LYS A 115 8.99 -3.68 -16.53
C LYS A 115 10.44 -3.67 -16.03
N MET A 116 10.76 -2.85 -15.05
CA MET A 116 12.10 -2.74 -14.46
C MET A 116 12.26 -3.53 -13.15
N LEU A 117 11.32 -4.42 -12.81
CA LEU A 117 11.38 -5.16 -11.54
C LEU A 117 12.66 -5.99 -11.37
N ASP A 118 13.18 -6.58 -12.45
CA ASP A 118 14.46 -7.33 -12.41
C ASP A 118 15.63 -6.40 -12.07
N VAL A 119 15.62 -5.17 -12.60
CA VAL A 119 16.64 -4.15 -12.30
C VAL A 119 16.51 -3.70 -10.85
N GLN A 120 15.29 -3.44 -10.38
CA GLN A 120 15.03 -3.07 -8.98
C GLN A 120 15.48 -4.18 -8.02
N ALA A 121 15.15 -5.45 -8.34
CA ALA A 121 15.60 -6.62 -7.58
C ALA A 121 17.13 -6.68 -7.48
N SER A 122 17.82 -6.44 -8.59
CA SER A 122 19.29 -6.41 -8.63
C SER A 122 19.88 -5.32 -7.74
N TRP A 123 19.30 -4.10 -7.75
CA TRP A 123 19.77 -2.99 -6.92
C TRP A 123 19.62 -3.25 -5.42
N LEU A 124 18.59 -3.99 -5.05
CA LEU A 124 18.24 -4.27 -3.66
C LEU A 124 18.74 -5.64 -3.16
N GLY A 125 19.36 -6.44 -4.03
CA GLY A 125 19.77 -7.80 -3.69
C GLY A 125 18.57 -8.73 -3.38
N MET A 126 17.41 -8.46 -3.98
CA MET A 126 16.20 -9.23 -3.81
C MET A 126 16.02 -10.25 -4.94
N ALA A 127 15.20 -11.27 -4.70
CA ALA A 127 14.76 -12.17 -5.77
C ALA A 127 13.80 -11.43 -6.72
N THR A 128 13.94 -11.68 -8.03
CA THR A 128 12.98 -11.14 -9.01
C THR A 128 11.62 -11.80 -8.86
N PRO A 129 10.52 -11.01 -8.84
CA PRO A 129 9.18 -11.56 -8.81
C PRO A 129 8.73 -12.15 -10.16
N GLY A 130 9.55 -11.99 -11.22
CA GLY A 130 9.17 -12.34 -12.59
C GLY A 130 8.18 -11.33 -13.19
N GLN A 131 7.46 -11.76 -14.23
CA GLN A 131 6.46 -10.92 -14.87
C GLN A 131 5.22 -10.80 -13.99
N VAL A 132 4.80 -9.56 -13.72
CA VAL A 132 3.54 -9.26 -13.03
C VAL A 132 2.49 -8.88 -14.09
N ALA A 133 1.42 -9.67 -14.16
CA ALA A 133 0.28 -9.40 -15.04
C ALA A 133 -0.70 -8.46 -14.32
N ILE A 134 -1.01 -7.33 -14.95
CA ILE A 134 -2.00 -6.37 -14.47
C ILE A 134 -3.30 -6.61 -15.24
N GLU A 135 -4.38 -6.93 -14.52
CA GLU A 135 -5.68 -7.20 -15.14
C GLU A 135 -6.50 -5.93 -15.37
N ALA A 136 -6.32 -4.88 -14.54
CA ALA A 136 -7.01 -3.62 -14.73
C ALA A 136 -6.12 -2.43 -14.36
N SER A 137 -6.31 -1.33 -15.08
CA SER A 137 -5.72 -0.05 -14.71
C SER A 137 -6.68 0.72 -13.82
N ILE A 138 -6.15 1.34 -12.76
CA ILE A 138 -6.90 2.29 -11.93
C ILE A 138 -6.55 3.73 -12.31
N ALA A 139 -7.55 4.60 -12.29
CA ALA A 139 -7.41 5.98 -12.70
C ALA A 139 -7.82 6.96 -11.60
N ASP A 140 -7.38 8.22 -11.75
CA ASP A 140 -7.78 9.29 -10.84
C ASP A 140 -9.28 9.49 -10.79
N GLY A 141 -9.83 9.63 -9.59
CA GLY A 141 -11.26 9.81 -9.35
C GLY A 141 -12.09 8.53 -9.44
N GLU A 142 -11.48 7.39 -9.78
CA GLU A 142 -12.17 6.10 -9.80
C GLU A 142 -12.55 5.67 -8.37
N ALA A 143 -13.71 5.04 -8.24
CA ALA A 143 -14.18 4.46 -6.99
C ALA A 143 -13.97 2.94 -7.00
N LEU A 144 -13.07 2.44 -6.16
CA LEU A 144 -12.89 1.01 -5.92
C LEU A 144 -13.81 0.56 -4.80
N ARG A 145 -14.61 -0.48 -5.07
CA ARG A 145 -15.58 -1.01 -4.11
C ARG A 145 -15.15 -2.38 -3.61
N THR A 146 -15.36 -2.60 -2.31
CA THR A 146 -15.13 -3.88 -1.63
C THR A 146 -16.28 -4.07 -0.64
N GLY A 147 -17.25 -4.90 -1.00
CA GLY A 147 -18.51 -4.97 -0.28
C GLY A 147 -19.19 -3.60 -0.22
N ASN A 148 -19.47 -3.13 0.99
CA ASN A 148 -20.06 -1.80 1.24
C ASN A 148 -19.01 -0.69 1.38
N LEU A 149 -17.72 -1.03 1.38
CA LEU A 149 -16.65 -0.06 1.50
C LEU A 149 -16.30 0.55 0.13
N THR A 150 -15.96 1.82 0.12
CA THR A 150 -15.60 2.54 -1.11
C THR A 150 -14.35 3.38 -0.89
N ALA A 151 -13.32 3.12 -1.70
CA ALA A 151 -12.11 3.91 -1.78
C ALA A 151 -12.12 4.79 -3.04
N ASN A 152 -11.83 6.08 -2.89
CA ASN A 152 -11.57 6.98 -4.01
C ASN A 152 -10.08 6.92 -4.36
N VAL A 153 -9.76 6.67 -5.63
CA VAL A 153 -8.39 6.70 -6.14
C VAL A 153 -7.96 8.16 -6.32
N LEU A 154 -6.90 8.55 -5.65
CA LEU A 154 -6.25 9.85 -5.82
C LEU A 154 -4.93 9.62 -6.56
N HIS A 155 -4.79 10.07 -7.80
CA HIS A 155 -3.50 10.03 -8.50
C HIS A 155 -2.56 11.09 -7.91
N THR A 156 -1.45 10.63 -7.36
CA THR A 156 -0.47 11.43 -6.61
C THR A 156 0.95 11.24 -7.15
N PRO A 157 1.21 11.65 -8.42
CA PRO A 157 2.51 11.46 -9.04
C PRO A 157 3.61 12.23 -8.31
N GLY A 158 4.84 11.69 -8.38
CA GLY A 158 6.04 12.36 -7.89
C GLY A 158 7.01 11.46 -7.16
N HIS A 159 6.56 10.41 -6.44
CA HIS A 159 7.39 9.30 -6.05
C HIS A 159 7.62 8.38 -7.26
N THR A 160 6.54 8.00 -7.93
CA THR A 160 6.52 7.46 -9.29
C THR A 160 5.54 8.25 -10.15
N GLU A 161 5.52 7.99 -11.47
CA GLU A 161 4.53 8.61 -12.37
C GLU A 161 3.11 8.09 -12.13
N GLY A 162 2.97 6.84 -11.71
CA GLY A 162 1.69 6.17 -11.50
C GLY A 162 1.25 6.07 -10.04
N SER A 163 1.96 6.70 -9.10
CA SER A 163 1.60 6.66 -7.67
C SER A 163 0.16 7.07 -7.43
N VAL A 164 -0.55 6.29 -6.62
CA VAL A 164 -1.91 6.58 -6.18
C VAL A 164 -2.03 6.45 -4.66
N CYS A 165 -2.93 7.23 -4.08
CA CYS A 165 -3.45 7.01 -2.74
C CYS A 165 -4.89 6.49 -2.83
N LEU A 166 -5.31 5.71 -1.84
CA LEU A 166 -6.69 5.23 -1.71
C LEU A 166 -7.34 5.91 -0.50
N TYR A 167 -8.33 6.75 -0.75
CA TYR A 167 -9.05 7.47 0.30
C TYR A 167 -10.41 6.85 0.56
N PHE A 168 -10.66 6.43 1.78
CA PHE A 168 -11.92 5.92 2.30
C PHE A 168 -12.61 7.04 3.10
N PRO A 169 -13.53 7.80 2.49
CA PRO A 169 -14.09 9.01 3.12
C PRO A 169 -14.96 8.71 4.34
N ALA A 170 -15.72 7.61 4.33
CA ALA A 170 -16.57 7.23 5.46
C ALA A 170 -15.74 6.81 6.68
N GLU A 171 -14.58 6.18 6.46
CA GLU A 171 -13.67 5.70 7.49
C GLU A 171 -12.60 6.74 7.86
N LYS A 172 -12.54 7.87 7.14
CA LYS A 172 -11.48 8.88 7.29
C LYS A 172 -10.09 8.27 7.26
N LEU A 173 -9.87 7.36 6.29
CA LEU A 173 -8.65 6.58 6.14
C LEU A 173 -8.03 6.85 4.77
N LEU A 174 -6.73 7.14 4.75
CA LEU A 174 -5.92 7.27 3.54
C LEU A 174 -4.80 6.23 3.55
N LEU A 175 -4.78 5.34 2.56
CA LEU A 175 -3.62 4.52 2.25
C LEU A 175 -2.77 5.32 1.27
N ALA A 176 -1.64 5.84 1.75
CA ALA A 176 -0.89 6.87 1.02
C ALA A 176 0.17 6.30 0.08
N GLY A 177 0.44 4.97 0.12
CA GLY A 177 1.64 4.44 -0.51
C GLY A 177 2.85 5.28 -0.11
N ASP A 178 3.75 5.54 -1.06
CA ASP A 178 4.96 6.32 -0.81
C ASP A 178 4.79 7.80 -1.19
N THR A 179 3.59 8.35 -0.96
CA THR A 179 3.34 9.78 -1.20
C THR A 179 3.59 10.62 0.06
N LEU A 180 3.02 10.24 1.21
CA LEU A 180 3.13 10.96 2.48
C LEU A 180 3.51 9.99 3.60
N PHE A 181 4.51 10.37 4.38
CA PHE A 181 4.98 9.65 5.58
C PHE A 181 4.87 10.53 6.83
N ALA A 182 4.94 9.93 8.00
CA ALA A 182 5.05 10.67 9.25
C ALA A 182 6.30 11.56 9.24
N ARG A 183 6.09 12.89 9.16
CA ARG A 183 7.10 13.95 9.09
C ARG A 183 8.05 13.84 7.88
N SER A 184 7.60 13.17 6.79
CA SER A 184 8.40 13.03 5.58
C SER A 184 7.49 12.88 4.35
N ILE A 185 8.12 12.82 3.18
CA ILE A 185 7.46 12.56 1.90
C ILE A 185 8.21 11.47 1.14
N GLY A 186 7.59 10.88 0.14
CA GLY A 186 8.24 9.91 -0.75
C GLY A 186 9.48 10.52 -1.42
N ARG A 187 10.53 9.69 -1.57
CA ARG A 187 11.73 10.09 -2.32
C ARG A 187 11.38 10.33 -3.79
N THR A 188 12.13 11.21 -4.42
CA THR A 188 11.85 11.67 -5.79
C THR A 188 13.06 11.57 -6.71
N ASP A 189 14.11 10.86 -6.29
CA ASP A 189 15.38 10.71 -6.96
C ASP A 189 15.52 9.39 -7.75
N LEU A 190 14.49 8.54 -7.71
CA LEU A 190 14.42 7.30 -8.49
C LEU A 190 13.76 7.53 -9.87
N PRO A 191 13.88 6.59 -10.83
CA PRO A 191 13.25 6.70 -12.13
C PRO A 191 11.73 6.98 -12.03
N GLY A 192 11.25 8.04 -12.68
CA GLY A 192 9.86 8.51 -12.59
C GLY A 192 9.60 9.51 -11.47
N GLY A 193 10.58 9.74 -10.58
CA GLY A 193 10.47 10.67 -9.45
C GLY A 193 10.52 12.15 -9.87
N SER A 194 9.79 13.00 -9.16
CA SER A 194 9.78 14.45 -9.34
C SER A 194 9.32 15.17 -8.07
N PHE A 195 10.23 15.95 -7.48
CA PHE A 195 9.90 16.74 -6.28
C PHE A 195 8.77 17.74 -6.52
N GLU A 196 8.76 18.38 -7.68
CA GLU A 196 7.68 19.33 -8.04
C GLU A 196 6.33 18.64 -8.09
N LYS A 197 6.27 17.44 -8.73
CA LYS A 197 5.02 16.68 -8.85
C LYS A 197 4.53 16.20 -7.48
N ILE A 198 5.39 15.65 -6.63
CA ILE A 198 4.95 15.16 -5.31
C ILE A 198 4.46 16.31 -4.44
N MET A 199 5.11 17.46 -4.47
CA MET A 199 4.66 18.65 -3.72
C MET A 199 3.31 19.16 -4.24
N ARG A 200 3.06 19.10 -5.54
CA ARG A 200 1.76 19.43 -6.12
C ARG A 200 0.70 18.41 -5.68
N SER A 201 1.01 17.12 -5.78
CA SER A 201 0.10 16.03 -5.35
C SER A 201 -0.28 16.17 -3.88
N LEU A 202 0.68 16.44 -3.02
CA LEU A 202 0.44 16.67 -1.60
C LEU A 202 -0.48 17.87 -1.38
N ARG A 203 -0.16 19.04 -1.95
CA ARG A 203 -0.89 20.28 -1.74
C ARG A 203 -2.32 20.22 -2.29
N ASP A 204 -2.45 19.73 -3.53
CA ASP A 204 -3.69 19.88 -4.31
C ASP A 204 -4.65 18.68 -4.08
N ARG A 205 -4.17 17.56 -3.52
CA ARG A 205 -4.95 16.34 -3.37
C ARG A 205 -4.97 15.81 -1.93
N VAL A 206 -3.80 15.62 -1.31
CA VAL A 206 -3.70 14.94 -0.02
C VAL A 206 -4.04 15.88 1.13
N LEU A 207 -3.45 17.08 1.16
CA LEU A 207 -3.69 18.05 2.22
C LEU A 207 -5.03 18.77 2.13
N THR A 208 -5.85 18.48 1.12
CA THR A 208 -7.25 18.95 1.06
C THR A 208 -8.20 18.05 1.84
N LEU A 209 -7.74 16.89 2.29
CA LEU A 209 -8.53 15.97 3.11
C LEU A 209 -8.69 16.51 4.54
N PRO A 210 -9.74 16.06 5.27
CA PRO A 210 -9.97 16.46 6.67
C PRO A 210 -8.77 16.16 7.58
N ASP A 211 -8.51 17.02 8.59
CA ASP A 211 -7.38 16.89 9.51
C ASP A 211 -7.37 15.58 10.30
N ASP A 212 -8.54 15.05 10.62
CA ASP A 212 -8.73 13.79 11.34
C ASP A 212 -8.61 12.54 10.45
N THR A 213 -8.28 12.70 9.17
CA THR A 213 -8.00 11.57 8.27
C THR A 213 -6.72 10.89 8.71
N VAL A 214 -6.83 9.61 9.07
CA VAL A 214 -5.68 8.76 9.41
C VAL A 214 -4.96 8.36 8.13
N VAL A 215 -3.65 8.51 8.13
CA VAL A 215 -2.77 8.17 7.01
C VAL A 215 -1.97 6.93 7.34
N ILE A 216 -2.07 5.92 6.50
CA ILE A 216 -1.21 4.74 6.52
C ILE A 216 -0.24 4.89 5.35
N PRO A 217 1.04 5.19 5.61
CA PRO A 217 2.06 5.27 4.59
C PRO A 217 2.49 3.90 4.09
N GLY A 218 3.20 3.85 2.96
CA GLY A 218 3.84 2.63 2.48
C GLY A 218 4.91 2.09 3.44
N HIS A 219 5.54 2.96 4.24
CA HIS A 219 6.54 2.56 5.24
C HIS A 219 6.39 3.37 6.52
N GLY A 220 6.80 2.74 7.64
CA GLY A 220 6.86 3.40 8.94
C GLY A 220 5.50 3.58 9.62
N PRO A 221 5.43 4.46 10.65
CA PRO A 221 4.25 4.61 11.46
C PRO A 221 3.13 5.40 10.76
N ARG A 222 1.90 5.17 11.19
CA ARG A 222 0.74 5.99 10.82
C ARG A 222 0.87 7.42 11.33
N THR A 223 0.15 8.33 10.67
CA THR A 223 -0.01 9.73 11.06
C THR A 223 -1.42 10.22 10.72
N THR A 224 -1.68 11.51 10.79
CA THR A 224 -2.92 12.14 10.32
C THR A 224 -2.62 13.31 9.39
N ILE A 225 -3.60 13.72 8.59
CA ILE A 225 -3.46 14.89 7.71
C ILE A 225 -3.16 16.15 8.53
N GLY A 226 -3.83 16.32 9.68
CA GLY A 226 -3.60 17.46 10.57
C GLY A 226 -2.18 17.50 11.12
N GLU A 227 -1.68 16.37 11.64
CA GLU A 227 -0.29 16.27 12.14
C GLU A 227 0.73 16.62 11.04
N GLU A 228 0.55 16.10 9.83
CA GLU A 228 1.48 16.37 8.74
C GLU A 228 1.40 17.81 8.25
N ARG A 229 0.22 18.42 8.24
CA ARG A 229 0.05 19.84 7.90
C ARG A 229 0.80 20.73 8.89
N GLU A 230 0.79 20.36 10.18
CA GLU A 230 1.42 21.14 11.26
C GLU A 230 2.92 20.83 11.43
N GLU A 231 3.33 19.57 11.31
CA GLU A 231 4.66 19.13 11.76
C GLU A 231 5.61 18.72 10.63
N ASN A 232 5.10 18.42 9.42
CA ASN A 232 5.93 17.91 8.34
C ASN A 232 6.88 19.01 7.80
N PRO A 233 8.21 18.86 7.90
CA PRO A 233 9.16 19.88 7.50
C PRO A 233 9.14 20.18 5.99
N PHE A 234 8.75 19.22 5.15
CA PHE A 234 8.63 19.42 3.70
C PHE A 234 7.43 20.29 3.33
N LEU A 235 6.39 20.30 4.16
CA LEU A 235 5.14 21.02 3.92
C LEU A 235 5.17 22.42 4.51
N LYS A 236 5.99 22.66 5.54
CA LYS A 236 6.21 24.00 6.16
C LYS A 236 7.18 24.90 5.39
N ALA A 237 8.09 24.30 4.63
CA ALA A 237 9.11 25.07 3.91
C ALA A 237 8.53 25.68 2.64
N ARG A 238 7.99 26.89 2.76
CA ARG A 238 7.75 27.97 1.77
C ARG A 238 6.36 28.60 1.98
N SER A 239 6.22 29.35 3.06
CA SER A 239 5.38 30.55 3.04
C SER A 239 6.16 31.73 2.49
#